data_97841d9f610a186c2ce837088a75d48e
#
_entry.id   97841d9f610a186c2ce837088a75d48e
#
_cell.length_a   1.000
_cell.length_b   1.000
_cell.length_c   1.000
_cell.angle_alpha   90.00
_cell.angle_beta   90.00
_cell.angle_gamma   90.00
#
_symmetry.space_group_name_H-M   'P 1'
#
loop_
_entity.id
_entity.type
_entity.pdbx_description
1 polymer ?
#
loop_
_entity_poly.entity_id
_entity_poly.type
_entity_poly.pdbx_seq_one_letter_code
_entity_poly.pdbx_strand_id
1 'polypeptide(L)'
;EASQPMTADTIFRIYSMTKPVVSTALMLLFEEGRFRLTDPVAAYLPAFAATKVQQSDGTLVDQARPMQVRDLLSHTCGLTYDFFADYPVSQQYRDARLMNDPTRTLEQVIDALAAIPLAFQPGSRWHYGLGIDVAARLVEVISGQHLGAFMQERLFGPLGMRDTAFGVDAAKRGRLAAMYGHPDIFGSNETLMRIFTGSDMGVYARRDVDATYPADAPETFVRGGIGLFSTLPDYLRFAQMLVNNGELDGTRVLGRKTLELMHTNHLADALRPWELGGLPNPGWGFGLGSRVLMNVAEMAGAGSEGEYGWAGAAKTYYWVDPREQLVGVLMTQCMAGLELPEQDLRTLAYQAIAD
;
A
#
# COMPACT_ATOMS: atom_id res chain seq x y z
N GLU A 1 1.91 -7.87 -27.28
CA GLU A 1 2.40 -8.93 -28.18
C GLU A 1 1.26 -9.71 -28.84
N ALA A 2 0.17 -9.97 -28.13
CA ALA A 2 -1.02 -10.65 -28.68
C ALA A 2 -1.99 -9.68 -29.39
N SER A 3 -1.61 -8.42 -29.57
CA SER A 3 -2.47 -7.35 -30.12
C SER A 3 -3.81 -7.21 -29.40
N GLN A 4 -3.87 -7.62 -28.13
CA GLN A 4 -5.04 -7.46 -27.30
C GLN A 4 -5.15 -6.00 -26.84
N PRO A 5 -6.24 -5.29 -27.14
CA PRO A 5 -6.39 -3.90 -26.74
C PRO A 5 -6.55 -3.78 -25.22
N MET A 6 -6.05 -2.67 -24.66
CA MET A 6 -6.36 -2.25 -23.30
C MET A 6 -7.80 -1.75 -23.26
N THR A 7 -8.60 -2.30 -22.38
CA THR A 7 -10.03 -1.95 -22.20
C THR A 7 -10.29 -1.49 -20.77
N ALA A 8 -11.43 -0.84 -20.53
CA ALA A 8 -11.77 -0.37 -19.19
C ALA A 8 -11.87 -1.50 -18.15
N ASP A 9 -12.24 -2.71 -18.57
CA ASP A 9 -12.35 -3.90 -17.74
C ASP A 9 -11.07 -4.74 -17.66
N THR A 10 -9.94 -4.23 -18.20
CA THR A 10 -8.62 -4.86 -18.01
C THR A 10 -8.30 -4.93 -16.51
N ILE A 11 -7.84 -6.11 -16.08
CA ILE A 11 -7.47 -6.38 -14.68
C ILE A 11 -5.98 -6.13 -14.51
N PHE A 12 -5.61 -5.40 -13.47
CA PHE A 12 -4.23 -5.03 -13.15
C PHE A 12 -3.81 -5.59 -11.79
N ARG A 13 -2.55 -5.97 -11.64
CA ARG A 13 -1.90 -6.10 -10.34
C ARG A 13 -1.62 -4.70 -9.82
N ILE A 14 -2.34 -4.27 -8.78
CA ILE A 14 -2.27 -2.88 -8.32
C ILE A 14 -1.18 -2.61 -7.28
N TYR A 15 -0.43 -3.65 -6.88
CA TYR A 15 0.67 -3.52 -5.92
C TYR A 15 0.29 -2.65 -4.70
N SER A 16 1.06 -1.63 -4.42
CA SER A 16 0.88 -0.81 -3.21
C SER A 16 -0.39 0.05 -3.18
N MET A 17 -1.14 0.15 -4.28
CA MET A 17 -2.50 0.67 -4.22
C MET A 17 -3.45 -0.24 -3.41
N THR A 18 -3.03 -1.46 -3.06
CA THR A 18 -3.68 -2.32 -2.06
C THR A 18 -3.74 -1.66 -0.67
N LYS A 19 -2.71 -0.91 -0.29
CA LYS A 19 -2.57 -0.36 1.08
C LYS A 19 -3.71 0.54 1.53
N PRO A 20 -4.14 1.55 0.77
CA PRO A 20 -5.28 2.38 1.15
C PRO A 20 -6.57 1.59 1.33
N VAL A 21 -6.77 0.57 0.50
CA VAL A 21 -7.97 -0.29 0.53
C VAL A 21 -7.98 -1.14 1.81
N VAL A 22 -6.84 -1.77 2.14
CA VAL A 22 -6.68 -2.54 3.39
C VAL A 22 -6.74 -1.65 4.63
N SER A 23 -6.14 -0.45 4.57
CA SER A 23 -6.26 0.53 5.66
C SER A 23 -7.72 0.92 5.91
N THR A 24 -8.50 1.12 4.84
CA THR A 24 -9.95 1.37 4.96
C THR A 24 -10.67 0.19 5.60
N ALA A 25 -10.32 -1.05 5.23
CA ALA A 25 -10.89 -2.24 5.85
C ALA A 25 -10.61 -2.31 7.37
N LEU A 26 -9.39 -1.99 7.80
CA LEU A 26 -9.09 -1.92 9.24
C LEU A 26 -9.86 -0.78 9.92
N MET A 27 -10.01 0.37 9.25
CA MET A 27 -10.72 1.51 9.82
C MET A 27 -12.25 1.31 9.94
N LEU A 28 -12.85 0.35 9.22
CA LEU A 28 -14.22 -0.10 9.48
C LEU A 28 -14.33 -0.69 10.90
N LEU A 29 -13.37 -1.52 11.29
CA LEU A 29 -13.32 -2.11 12.64
C LEU A 29 -13.00 -1.07 13.72
N PHE A 30 -12.21 -0.04 13.38
CA PHE A 30 -11.99 1.11 14.27
C PHE A 30 -13.30 1.86 14.54
N GLU A 31 -14.09 2.12 13.51
CA GLU A 31 -15.37 2.83 13.61
C GLU A 31 -16.39 2.04 14.44
N GLU A 32 -16.29 0.70 14.41
CA GLU A 32 -17.07 -0.21 15.27
C GLU A 32 -16.59 -0.25 16.73
N GLY A 33 -15.52 0.48 17.06
CA GLY A 33 -14.96 0.49 18.42
C GLY A 33 -14.21 -0.79 18.81
N ARG A 34 -13.82 -1.63 17.83
CA ARG A 34 -13.17 -2.91 18.06
C ARG A 34 -11.71 -2.78 18.52
N PHE A 35 -11.08 -1.66 18.27
CA PHE A 35 -9.72 -1.33 18.71
C PHE A 35 -9.53 0.20 18.76
N ARG A 36 -8.41 0.62 19.35
CA ARG A 36 -7.94 2.02 19.32
C ARG A 36 -6.65 2.15 18.54
N LEU A 37 -6.44 3.27 17.86
CA LEU A 37 -5.20 3.53 17.11
C LEU A 37 -3.94 3.53 18.00
N THR A 38 -4.10 3.79 19.29
CA THR A 38 -3.03 3.77 20.29
C THR A 38 -2.83 2.41 20.97
N ASP A 39 -3.66 1.41 20.65
CA ASP A 39 -3.49 0.07 21.22
C ASP A 39 -2.17 -0.53 20.76
N PRO A 40 -1.45 -1.25 21.64
CA PRO A 40 -0.29 -2.02 21.23
C PRO A 40 -0.69 -3.10 20.22
N VAL A 41 0.07 -3.25 19.16
CA VAL A 41 -0.12 -4.34 18.19
C VAL A 41 -0.10 -5.71 18.89
N ALA A 42 0.75 -5.85 19.90
CA ALA A 42 0.88 -7.06 20.70
C ALA A 42 -0.40 -7.46 21.46
N ALA A 43 -1.36 -6.56 21.64
CA ALA A 43 -2.65 -6.89 22.25
C ALA A 43 -3.48 -7.84 21.36
N TYR A 44 -3.26 -7.80 20.05
CA TYR A 44 -3.95 -8.60 19.03
C TYR A 44 -3.04 -9.67 18.42
N LEU A 45 -1.75 -9.37 18.31
CA LEU A 45 -0.69 -10.24 17.77
C LEU A 45 0.42 -10.40 18.80
N PRO A 46 0.27 -11.31 19.80
CA PRO A 46 1.18 -11.42 20.95
C PRO A 46 2.64 -11.67 20.60
N ALA A 47 2.92 -12.23 19.42
CA ALA A 47 4.28 -12.45 18.94
C ALA A 47 5.11 -11.16 18.86
N PHE A 48 4.49 -10.00 18.65
CA PHE A 48 5.17 -8.71 18.62
C PHE A 48 5.54 -8.14 20.00
N ALA A 49 5.10 -8.75 21.11
CA ALA A 49 5.42 -8.28 22.45
C ALA A 49 6.91 -8.40 22.79
N ALA A 50 7.58 -9.43 22.26
CA ALA A 50 8.98 -9.71 22.50
C ALA A 50 9.92 -9.25 21.37
N THR A 51 9.38 -8.66 20.30
CA THR A 51 10.19 -8.24 19.14
C THR A 51 11.14 -7.13 19.54
N LYS A 52 12.45 -7.37 19.37
CA LYS A 52 13.53 -6.43 19.66
C LYS A 52 13.73 -5.44 18.51
N VAL A 53 14.54 -4.42 18.74
CA VAL A 53 15.03 -3.48 17.73
C VAL A 53 16.50 -3.74 17.49
N GLN A 54 16.91 -3.92 16.23
CA GLN A 54 18.32 -4.07 15.87
C GLN A 54 18.96 -2.69 15.68
N GLN A 55 20.05 -2.45 16.41
CA GLN A 55 20.87 -1.24 16.26
C GLN A 55 21.82 -1.39 15.07
N SER A 56 22.46 -0.29 14.66
CA SER A 56 23.42 -0.28 13.54
C SER A 56 24.66 -1.14 13.78
N ASP A 57 25.05 -1.34 15.05
CA ASP A 57 26.15 -2.22 15.44
C ASP A 57 25.74 -3.71 15.58
N GLY A 58 24.47 -4.04 15.27
CA GLY A 58 23.90 -5.39 15.35
C GLY A 58 23.34 -5.77 16.72
N THR A 59 23.51 -4.93 17.74
CA THR A 59 22.95 -5.21 19.08
C THR A 59 21.42 -5.15 19.05
N LEU A 60 20.80 -5.99 19.88
CA LEU A 60 19.34 -6.04 20.05
C LEU A 60 18.93 -5.37 21.36
N VAL A 61 18.06 -4.37 21.23
CA VAL A 61 17.51 -3.64 22.39
C VAL A 61 16.00 -3.78 22.45
N ASP A 62 15.42 -3.47 23.61
CA ASP A 62 13.97 -3.43 23.75
C ASP A 62 13.36 -2.26 22.97
N GLN A 63 12.09 -2.39 22.62
CA GLN A 63 11.31 -1.27 22.11
C GLN A 63 11.22 -0.18 23.21
N ALA A 64 11.55 1.06 22.87
CA ALA A 64 11.42 2.20 23.79
C ALA A 64 9.95 2.46 24.18
N ARG A 65 9.03 2.12 23.29
CA ARG A 65 7.59 1.99 23.53
C ARG A 65 7.02 0.86 22.66
N PRO A 66 5.90 0.26 23.07
CA PRO A 66 5.23 -0.71 22.22
C PRO A 66 4.84 -0.12 20.85
N MET A 67 4.97 -0.93 19.80
CA MET A 67 4.43 -0.63 18.47
C MET A 67 2.90 -0.51 18.57
N GLN A 68 2.34 0.60 18.09
CA GLN A 68 0.90 0.87 18.10
C GLN A 68 0.27 0.61 16.74
N VAL A 69 -1.05 0.37 16.70
CA VAL A 69 -1.78 0.15 15.44
C VAL A 69 -1.60 1.32 14.46
N ARG A 70 -1.63 2.58 14.95
CA ARG A 70 -1.39 3.75 14.10
C ARG A 70 -0.01 3.74 13.43
N ASP A 71 1.01 3.16 14.08
CA ASP A 71 2.36 3.12 13.54
C ASP A 71 2.44 2.22 12.30
N LEU A 72 1.61 1.16 12.24
CA LEU A 72 1.49 0.30 11.07
C LEU A 72 0.97 1.08 9.86
N LEU A 73 -0.11 1.85 10.07
CA LEU A 73 -0.83 2.58 9.03
C LEU A 73 -0.06 3.81 8.54
N SER A 74 0.78 4.41 9.39
CA SER A 74 1.59 5.60 9.07
C SER A 74 3.04 5.27 8.69
N HIS A 75 3.41 3.99 8.55
CA HIS A 75 4.77 3.55 8.26
C HIS A 75 5.84 4.04 9.25
N THR A 76 5.49 4.11 10.54
CA THR A 76 6.40 4.47 11.64
C THR A 76 6.66 3.32 12.61
N CYS A 77 6.28 2.09 12.24
CA CYS A 77 6.25 0.92 13.12
C CYS A 77 7.62 0.23 13.35
N GLY A 78 8.66 0.59 12.60
CA GLY A 78 9.96 -0.06 12.71
C GLY A 78 10.18 -1.21 11.71
N LEU A 79 9.21 -1.53 10.87
CA LEU A 79 9.31 -2.54 9.83
C LEU A 79 9.86 -1.93 8.53
N THR A 80 10.54 -2.77 7.73
CA THR A 80 11.08 -2.42 6.41
C THR A 80 10.53 -3.34 5.33
N TYR A 81 11.08 -3.29 4.12
CA TYR A 81 10.95 -4.28 3.06
C TYR A 81 12.28 -4.96 2.76
N ASP A 82 12.25 -6.14 2.17
CA ASP A 82 13.42 -6.93 1.78
C ASP A 82 14.27 -6.27 0.69
N PHE A 83 13.67 -5.40 -0.13
CA PHE A 83 14.34 -4.69 -1.23
C PHE A 83 15.01 -3.35 -0.81
N PHE A 84 14.91 -2.94 0.45
CA PHE A 84 15.71 -1.84 0.98
C PHE A 84 16.99 -2.35 1.60
N ALA A 85 18.14 -1.78 1.19
CA ALA A 85 19.45 -2.16 1.73
C ALA A 85 19.84 -1.39 3.00
N ASP A 86 19.00 -0.47 3.44
CA ASP A 86 19.30 0.49 4.51
C ASP A 86 19.45 -0.13 5.90
N TYR A 87 18.91 -1.35 6.06
CA TYR A 87 18.90 -2.04 7.35
C TYR A 87 19.38 -3.49 7.23
N PRO A 88 20.21 -3.97 8.18
CA PRO A 88 20.66 -5.37 8.22
C PRO A 88 19.50 -6.37 8.28
N VAL A 89 18.38 -6.02 8.91
CA VAL A 89 17.18 -6.87 8.99
C VAL A 89 16.55 -7.16 7.63
N SER A 90 16.79 -6.33 6.60
CA SER A 90 16.28 -6.58 5.24
C SER A 90 16.81 -7.88 4.67
N GLN A 91 18.06 -8.29 5.02
CA GLN A 91 18.59 -9.59 4.64
C GLN A 91 17.82 -10.73 5.32
N GLN A 92 17.46 -10.58 6.59
CA GLN A 92 16.66 -11.59 7.31
C GLN A 92 15.27 -11.74 6.68
N TYR A 93 14.67 -10.66 6.17
CA TYR A 93 13.40 -10.70 5.43
C TYR A 93 13.52 -11.48 4.12
N ARG A 94 14.66 -11.32 3.39
CA ARG A 94 14.95 -12.12 2.17
C ARG A 94 15.14 -13.59 2.49
N ASP A 95 15.95 -13.88 3.48
CA ASP A 95 16.23 -15.26 3.91
C ASP A 95 14.95 -15.98 4.37
N ALA A 96 14.06 -15.25 5.03
CA ALA A 96 12.74 -15.73 5.44
C ALA A 96 11.71 -15.74 4.29
N ARG A 97 12.04 -15.23 3.11
CA ARG A 97 11.15 -15.15 1.93
C ARG A 97 9.77 -14.58 2.24
N LEU A 98 9.73 -13.47 3.01
CA LEU A 98 8.47 -12.91 3.50
C LEU A 98 7.55 -12.43 2.37
N MET A 99 8.13 -11.89 1.29
CA MET A 99 7.36 -11.26 0.21
C MET A 99 7.16 -12.15 -1.02
N ASN A 100 8.00 -13.14 -1.24
CA ASN A 100 8.07 -13.93 -2.46
C ASN A 100 7.78 -15.42 -2.29
N ASP A 101 7.10 -15.80 -1.21
CA ASP A 101 6.61 -17.18 -1.01
C ASP A 101 5.07 -17.20 -1.14
N PRO A 102 4.52 -17.56 -2.30
CA PRO A 102 3.08 -17.58 -2.53
C PRO A 102 2.36 -18.73 -1.81
N THR A 103 3.10 -19.67 -1.23
CA THR A 103 2.51 -20.82 -0.52
C THR A 103 2.14 -20.49 0.92
N ARG A 104 2.65 -19.37 1.47
CA ARG A 104 2.38 -18.96 2.85
C ARG A 104 1.12 -18.12 2.95
N THR A 105 0.30 -18.44 3.95
CA THR A 105 -0.82 -17.60 4.36
C THR A 105 -0.32 -16.28 4.98
N LEU A 106 -1.21 -15.29 5.09
CA LEU A 106 -0.89 -14.01 5.75
C LEU A 106 -0.43 -14.25 7.20
N GLU A 107 -1.11 -15.12 7.96
CA GLU A 107 -0.72 -15.51 9.31
C GLU A 107 0.72 -16.01 9.38
N GLN A 108 1.07 -16.99 8.53
CA GLN A 108 2.42 -17.57 8.51
C GLN A 108 3.51 -16.54 8.17
N VAL A 109 3.19 -15.57 7.30
CA VAL A 109 4.11 -14.47 6.98
C VAL A 109 4.29 -13.54 8.16
N ILE A 110 3.21 -13.18 8.84
CA ILE A 110 3.27 -12.25 9.97
C ILE A 110 3.91 -12.88 11.21
N ASP A 111 3.69 -14.16 11.45
CA ASP A 111 4.39 -14.90 12.52
C ASP A 111 5.90 -14.98 12.26
N ALA A 112 6.30 -15.26 11.02
CA ALA A 112 7.72 -15.25 10.65
C ALA A 112 8.33 -13.84 10.76
N LEU A 113 7.59 -12.80 10.39
CA LEU A 113 8.01 -11.40 10.52
C LEU A 113 8.21 -11.01 11.99
N ALA A 114 7.31 -11.41 12.88
CA ALA A 114 7.37 -11.06 14.31
C ALA A 114 8.60 -11.65 15.02
N ALA A 115 9.19 -12.74 14.47
CA ALA A 115 10.42 -13.34 14.96
C ALA A 115 11.69 -12.57 14.56
N ILE A 116 11.59 -11.63 13.62
CA ILE A 116 12.70 -10.81 13.12
C ILE A 116 12.68 -9.44 13.84
N PRO A 117 13.84 -8.89 14.23
CA PRO A 117 13.89 -7.60 14.90
C PRO A 117 13.33 -6.46 14.02
N LEU A 118 12.86 -5.41 14.67
CA LEU A 118 12.55 -4.13 14.02
C LEU A 118 13.82 -3.44 13.55
N ALA A 119 13.74 -2.72 12.44
CA ALA A 119 14.84 -1.95 11.87
C ALA A 119 15.15 -0.66 12.65
N PHE A 120 14.15 -0.12 13.38
CA PHE A 120 14.27 1.10 14.20
C PHE A 120 13.17 1.16 15.25
N GLN A 121 13.30 2.07 16.20
CA GLN A 121 12.33 2.24 17.28
C GLN A 121 10.97 2.72 16.74
N PRO A 122 9.85 2.10 17.16
CA PRO A 122 8.51 2.54 16.77
C PRO A 122 8.27 4.02 17.05
N GLY A 123 7.84 4.76 16.00
CA GLY A 123 7.57 6.19 16.04
C GLY A 123 8.79 7.09 15.87
N SER A 124 10.01 6.56 15.71
CA SER A 124 11.22 7.37 15.61
C SER A 124 11.52 7.89 14.21
N ARG A 125 10.96 7.29 13.19
CA ARG A 125 11.08 7.72 11.78
C ARG A 125 9.96 7.16 10.93
N TRP A 126 9.75 7.76 9.77
CA TRP A 126 8.97 7.18 8.70
C TRP A 126 9.85 6.28 7.84
N HIS A 127 9.40 5.07 7.58
CA HIS A 127 10.07 4.16 6.66
C HIS A 127 9.08 3.16 6.06
N TYR A 128 9.07 3.08 4.74
CA TYR A 128 8.15 2.24 3.99
C TYR A 128 8.42 0.75 4.24
N GLY A 129 7.41 0.00 4.66
CA GLY A 129 7.59 -1.39 5.05
C GLY A 129 6.29 -2.18 5.18
N LEU A 130 6.40 -3.37 5.78
CA LEU A 130 5.35 -4.38 5.94
C LEU A 130 4.26 -4.00 6.96
N GLY A 131 4.18 -2.73 7.39
CA GLY A 131 3.17 -2.29 8.37
C GLY A 131 1.74 -2.62 7.96
N ILE A 132 1.39 -2.42 6.68
CA ILE A 132 0.03 -2.68 6.19
C ILE A 132 -0.25 -4.19 6.04
N ASP A 133 0.77 -5.04 5.88
CA ASP A 133 0.60 -6.49 5.93
C ASP A 133 0.24 -6.94 7.36
N VAL A 134 0.87 -6.35 8.38
CA VAL A 134 0.48 -6.56 9.79
C VAL A 134 -0.93 -6.01 10.05
N ALA A 135 -1.28 -4.83 9.52
CA ALA A 135 -2.63 -4.26 9.61
C ALA A 135 -3.68 -5.18 8.95
N ALA A 136 -3.35 -5.82 7.84
CA ALA A 136 -4.19 -6.83 7.19
C ALA A 136 -4.46 -8.03 8.12
N ARG A 137 -3.43 -8.52 8.81
CA ARG A 137 -3.60 -9.59 9.80
C ARG A 137 -4.42 -9.13 11.01
N LEU A 138 -4.33 -7.87 11.41
CA LEU A 138 -5.23 -7.31 12.44
C LEU A 138 -6.70 -7.36 11.99
N VAL A 139 -7.00 -7.10 10.72
CA VAL A 139 -8.36 -7.26 10.20
C VAL A 139 -8.84 -8.69 10.42
N GLU A 140 -8.03 -9.70 10.08
CA GLU A 140 -8.41 -11.11 10.26
C GLU A 140 -8.64 -11.46 11.74
N VAL A 141 -7.71 -11.08 12.61
CA VAL A 141 -7.78 -11.42 14.05
C VAL A 141 -8.96 -10.72 14.73
N ILE A 142 -9.20 -9.44 14.41
CA ILE A 142 -10.26 -8.65 15.07
C ILE A 142 -11.65 -9.02 14.53
N SER A 143 -11.76 -9.29 13.22
CA SER A 143 -13.04 -9.69 12.62
C SER A 143 -13.37 -11.17 12.80
N GLY A 144 -12.37 -12.03 12.91
CA GLY A 144 -12.50 -13.47 12.88
C GLY A 144 -12.73 -14.03 11.46
N GLN A 145 -12.50 -13.22 10.42
CA GLN A 145 -12.71 -13.59 9.01
C GLN A 145 -11.42 -13.53 8.23
N HIS A 146 -11.30 -14.34 7.18
CA HIS A 146 -10.24 -14.18 6.18
C HIS A 146 -10.34 -12.81 5.52
N LEU A 147 -9.19 -12.14 5.29
CA LEU A 147 -9.15 -10.76 4.80
C LEU A 147 -9.95 -10.56 3.50
N GLY A 148 -9.77 -11.48 2.54
CA GLY A 148 -10.48 -11.40 1.26
C GLY A 148 -11.99 -11.46 1.43
N ALA A 149 -12.49 -12.35 2.32
CA ALA A 149 -13.92 -12.48 2.61
C ALA A 149 -14.46 -11.22 3.31
N PHE A 150 -13.73 -10.71 4.31
CA PHE A 150 -14.09 -9.48 5.01
C PHE A 150 -14.19 -8.29 4.04
N MET A 151 -13.19 -8.11 3.18
CA MET A 151 -13.18 -7.00 2.22
C MET A 151 -14.27 -7.16 1.15
N GLN A 152 -14.56 -8.39 0.71
CA GLN A 152 -15.64 -8.66 -0.23
C GLN A 152 -17.01 -8.29 0.38
N GLU A 153 -17.25 -8.68 1.63
CA GLU A 153 -18.51 -8.41 2.33
C GLU A 153 -18.68 -6.91 2.65
N ARG A 154 -17.62 -6.28 3.16
CA ARG A 154 -17.71 -4.97 3.80
C ARG A 154 -17.32 -3.80 2.92
N LEU A 155 -16.61 -4.06 1.81
CA LEU A 155 -16.08 -3.02 0.95
C LEU A 155 -16.38 -3.27 -0.53
N PHE A 156 -15.93 -4.38 -1.11
CA PHE A 156 -16.05 -4.60 -2.54
C PHE A 156 -17.50 -4.82 -2.99
N GLY A 157 -18.25 -5.66 -2.27
CA GLY A 157 -19.67 -5.90 -2.54
C GLY A 157 -20.51 -4.63 -2.46
N PRO A 158 -20.49 -3.90 -1.33
CA PRO A 158 -21.21 -2.63 -1.19
C PRO A 158 -20.85 -1.57 -2.23
N LEU A 159 -19.59 -1.50 -2.64
CA LEU A 159 -19.12 -0.57 -3.68
C LEU A 159 -19.32 -1.09 -5.11
N GLY A 160 -19.75 -2.34 -5.30
CA GLY A 160 -19.89 -2.95 -6.62
C GLY A 160 -18.57 -3.15 -7.36
N MET A 161 -17.46 -3.34 -6.65
CA MET A 161 -16.11 -3.60 -7.18
C MET A 161 -15.96 -5.09 -7.52
N ARG A 162 -16.49 -5.49 -8.68
CA ARG A 162 -16.72 -6.90 -9.05
C ARG A 162 -15.47 -7.65 -9.51
N ASP A 163 -14.43 -6.93 -9.86
CA ASP A 163 -13.17 -7.46 -10.39
C ASP A 163 -11.98 -7.11 -9.47
N THR A 164 -12.27 -6.75 -8.20
CA THR A 164 -11.25 -6.47 -7.17
C THR A 164 -11.18 -7.62 -6.17
N ALA A 165 -10.02 -8.28 -6.07
CA ALA A 165 -9.80 -9.41 -5.17
C ALA A 165 -8.30 -9.73 -5.02
N PHE A 166 -7.94 -10.66 -4.12
CA PHE A 166 -6.57 -11.21 -3.97
C PHE A 166 -6.24 -12.31 -4.99
N GLY A 167 -7.02 -12.44 -6.04
CA GLY A 167 -6.80 -13.39 -7.14
C GLY A 167 -7.72 -13.06 -8.30
N VAL A 168 -7.57 -13.78 -9.39
CA VAL A 168 -8.35 -13.61 -10.60
C VAL A 168 -9.00 -14.93 -10.99
N ASP A 169 -10.31 -14.97 -11.05
CA ASP A 169 -11.07 -16.14 -11.50
C ASP A 169 -10.57 -16.61 -12.87
N ALA A 170 -10.52 -17.93 -13.08
CA ALA A 170 -10.04 -18.51 -14.33
C ALA A 170 -10.76 -17.96 -15.57
N ALA A 171 -12.07 -17.70 -15.47
CA ALA A 171 -12.88 -17.13 -16.55
C ALA A 171 -12.50 -15.67 -16.88
N LYS A 172 -11.86 -14.96 -15.95
CA LYS A 172 -11.48 -13.55 -16.08
C LYS A 172 -9.99 -13.36 -16.45
N ARG A 173 -9.16 -14.41 -16.40
CA ARG A 173 -7.71 -14.33 -16.65
C ARG A 173 -7.34 -13.78 -18.02
N GLY A 174 -8.21 -13.97 -19.02
CA GLY A 174 -8.02 -13.38 -20.36
C GLY A 174 -8.01 -11.84 -20.35
N ARG A 175 -8.50 -11.18 -19.28
CA ARG A 175 -8.46 -9.72 -19.10
C ARG A 175 -7.27 -9.23 -18.28
N LEU A 176 -6.41 -10.14 -17.77
CA LEU A 176 -5.27 -9.77 -16.96
C LEU A 176 -4.18 -9.10 -17.81
N ALA A 177 -3.78 -7.91 -17.43
CA ALA A 177 -2.73 -7.15 -18.11
C ALA A 177 -1.37 -7.86 -17.99
N ALA A 178 -0.63 -7.91 -19.09
CA ALA A 178 0.74 -8.40 -19.09
C ALA A 178 1.67 -7.41 -18.39
N MET A 179 2.58 -7.93 -17.55
CA MET A 179 3.61 -7.14 -16.91
C MET A 179 4.77 -6.88 -17.87
N TYR A 180 5.32 -5.66 -17.83
CA TYR A 180 6.50 -5.25 -18.57
C TYR A 180 7.55 -4.64 -17.62
N GLY A 181 8.82 -4.62 -18.06
CA GLY A 181 9.89 -3.97 -17.33
C GLY A 181 10.77 -4.93 -16.53
N HIS A 182 11.11 -4.57 -15.30
CA HIS A 182 11.94 -5.38 -14.43
C HIS A 182 11.30 -6.71 -14.05
N PRO A 183 12.08 -7.80 -13.94
CA PRO A 183 11.52 -9.12 -13.65
C PRO A 183 10.93 -9.23 -12.25
N ASP A 184 11.54 -8.58 -11.26
CA ASP A 184 11.13 -8.74 -9.87
C ASP A 184 11.66 -7.59 -9.00
N ILE A 185 10.79 -7.06 -8.12
CA ILE A 185 11.17 -6.13 -7.06
C ILE A 185 11.38 -6.85 -5.72
N PHE A 186 10.95 -8.11 -5.61
CA PHE A 186 11.05 -8.90 -4.40
C PHE A 186 12.23 -9.87 -4.47
N GLY A 187 13.07 -9.87 -3.44
CA GLY A 187 14.22 -10.76 -3.31
C GLY A 187 15.55 -10.19 -3.81
N SER A 188 15.58 -8.97 -4.38
CA SER A 188 16.81 -8.34 -4.85
C SER A 188 16.88 -6.87 -4.42
N ASN A 189 17.94 -6.52 -3.65
CA ASN A 189 18.24 -5.13 -3.29
C ASN A 189 18.54 -4.24 -4.49
N GLU A 190 19.06 -4.85 -5.56
CA GLU A 190 19.51 -4.08 -6.72
C GLU A 190 18.33 -3.56 -7.55
N THR A 191 17.21 -4.28 -7.57
CA THR A 191 16.15 -4.05 -8.54
C THR A 191 15.39 -2.75 -8.28
N LEU A 192 15.05 -2.45 -7.02
CA LEU A 192 14.34 -1.20 -6.73
C LEU A 192 15.24 0.02 -6.88
N MET A 193 16.49 -0.06 -6.44
CA MET A 193 17.48 0.99 -6.67
C MET A 193 17.74 1.21 -8.16
N ARG A 194 17.80 0.15 -8.96
CA ARG A 194 17.92 0.26 -10.42
C ARG A 194 16.71 0.92 -11.06
N ILE A 195 15.49 0.56 -10.63
CA ILE A 195 14.25 1.21 -11.06
C ILE A 195 14.29 2.70 -10.73
N PHE A 196 14.65 3.07 -9.51
CA PHE A 196 14.69 4.47 -9.06
C PHE A 196 15.89 5.25 -9.59
N THR A 197 17.03 4.61 -9.83
CA THR A 197 18.25 5.30 -10.32
C THR A 197 18.36 5.31 -11.84
N GLY A 198 17.46 4.64 -12.55
CA GLY A 198 17.42 4.63 -14.03
C GLY A 198 18.55 3.81 -14.69
N SER A 199 19.28 2.98 -13.94
CA SER A 199 20.40 2.22 -14.49
C SER A 199 20.02 1.17 -15.54
N ASP A 200 18.73 0.79 -15.62
CA ASP A 200 18.18 -0.14 -16.62
C ASP A 200 17.07 0.49 -17.46
N MET A 201 17.20 1.79 -17.76
CA MET A 201 16.30 2.47 -18.69
C MET A 201 16.28 1.76 -20.05
N GLY A 202 15.11 1.21 -20.41
CA GLY A 202 14.88 0.66 -21.75
C GLY A 202 14.57 -0.84 -21.85
N VAL A 203 14.53 -1.57 -20.75
CA VAL A 203 14.13 -2.99 -20.77
C VAL A 203 12.61 -3.13 -20.59
N TYR A 204 11.84 -2.78 -21.61
CA TYR A 204 10.37 -2.97 -21.65
C TYR A 204 9.99 -4.38 -22.12
N ALA A 205 10.70 -5.41 -21.67
CA ALA A 205 10.34 -6.79 -21.99
C ALA A 205 9.15 -7.25 -21.15
N ARG A 206 8.30 -8.10 -21.76
CA ARG A 206 7.25 -8.81 -21.02
C ARG A 206 7.88 -9.72 -19.97
N ARG A 207 7.28 -9.74 -18.77
CA ARG A 207 7.74 -10.53 -17.62
C ARG A 207 6.62 -11.42 -17.10
N ASP A 208 7.01 -12.62 -16.69
CA ASP A 208 6.15 -13.46 -15.88
C ASP A 208 6.40 -13.12 -14.40
N VAL A 209 5.37 -12.72 -13.70
CA VAL A 209 5.40 -12.37 -12.28
C VAL A 209 4.49 -13.28 -11.44
N ASP A 210 3.96 -14.36 -12.03
CA ASP A 210 3.06 -15.27 -11.31
C ASP A 210 3.76 -16.03 -10.17
N ALA A 211 5.09 -16.18 -10.24
CA ALA A 211 5.88 -16.78 -9.15
C ALA A 211 5.92 -15.90 -7.88
N THR A 212 5.78 -14.59 -8.00
CA THR A 212 5.89 -13.62 -6.89
C THR A 212 4.59 -12.86 -6.63
N TYR A 213 3.67 -12.85 -7.58
CA TYR A 213 2.35 -12.26 -7.48
C TYR A 213 1.32 -13.09 -8.26
N PRO A 214 1.03 -14.32 -7.77
CA PRO A 214 0.17 -15.27 -8.46
C PRO A 214 -1.28 -14.76 -8.57
N ALA A 215 -1.89 -15.02 -9.73
CA ALA A 215 -3.28 -14.70 -9.95
C ALA A 215 -4.24 -15.81 -9.47
N ASP A 216 -3.73 -17.00 -9.16
CA ASP A 216 -4.51 -18.20 -8.86
C ASP A 216 -4.40 -18.71 -7.42
N ALA A 217 -3.88 -17.88 -6.52
CA ALA A 217 -3.68 -18.24 -5.12
C ALA A 217 -4.43 -17.29 -4.15
N PRO A 218 -5.75 -17.03 -4.32
CA PRO A 218 -6.49 -16.05 -3.54
C PRO A 218 -6.58 -16.37 -2.04
N GLU A 219 -6.43 -17.64 -1.68
CA GLU A 219 -6.51 -18.10 -0.28
C GLU A 219 -5.16 -18.05 0.45
N THR A 220 -4.06 -18.15 -0.30
CA THR A 220 -2.71 -18.20 0.29
C THR A 220 -1.93 -16.93 0.06
N PHE A 221 -1.93 -16.37 -1.16
CA PHE A 221 -1.21 -15.13 -1.47
C PHE A 221 -2.06 -13.90 -1.13
N VAL A 222 -2.37 -13.74 0.15
CA VAL A 222 -3.00 -12.53 0.67
C VAL A 222 -1.92 -11.66 1.30
N ARG A 223 -1.69 -10.48 0.73
CA ARG A 223 -0.69 -9.52 1.21
C ARG A 223 -1.33 -8.14 1.31
N GLY A 224 -1.35 -7.59 2.51
CA GLY A 224 -1.98 -6.28 2.76
C GLY A 224 -1.28 -5.12 2.05
N GLY A 225 0.01 -5.27 1.80
CA GLY A 225 0.82 -4.27 1.15
C GLY A 225 0.77 -4.29 -0.38
N ILE A 226 0.36 -5.40 -1.05
CA ILE A 226 0.54 -5.55 -2.50
C ILE A 226 -0.47 -6.47 -3.21
N GLY A 227 -1.26 -7.26 -2.53
CA GLY A 227 -1.88 -8.48 -3.06
C GLY A 227 -3.14 -8.30 -3.93
N LEU A 228 -3.72 -7.12 -4.05
CA LEU A 228 -4.97 -6.93 -4.79
C LEU A 228 -4.78 -6.83 -6.30
N PHE A 229 -5.70 -7.43 -7.02
CA PHE A 229 -6.02 -7.15 -8.41
C PHE A 229 -7.21 -6.22 -8.48
N SER A 230 -7.28 -5.35 -9.48
CA SER A 230 -8.42 -4.46 -9.68
C SER A 230 -8.50 -3.98 -11.14
N THR A 231 -9.61 -3.34 -11.49
CA THR A 231 -9.81 -2.63 -12.76
C THR A 231 -9.88 -1.13 -12.53
N LEU A 232 -9.76 -0.35 -13.61
CA LEU A 232 -9.93 1.11 -13.55
C LEU A 232 -11.32 1.50 -13.00
N PRO A 233 -12.45 0.93 -13.47
CA PRO A 233 -13.77 1.25 -12.94
C PRO A 233 -13.93 0.89 -11.46
N ASP A 234 -13.44 -0.27 -11.03
CA ASP A 234 -13.56 -0.68 -9.63
C ASP A 234 -12.79 0.26 -8.70
N TYR A 235 -11.53 0.57 -9.05
CA TYR A 235 -10.73 1.46 -8.21
C TYR A 235 -11.27 2.90 -8.22
N LEU A 236 -11.86 3.33 -9.35
CA LEU A 236 -12.54 4.62 -9.43
C LEU A 236 -13.75 4.68 -8.48
N ARG A 237 -14.52 3.59 -8.34
CA ARG A 237 -15.61 3.51 -7.36
C ARG A 237 -15.10 3.67 -5.92
N PHE A 238 -13.97 3.03 -5.59
CA PHE A 238 -13.33 3.22 -4.29
C PHE A 238 -12.91 4.68 -4.09
N ALA A 239 -12.22 5.28 -5.04
CA ALA A 239 -11.79 6.68 -4.96
C ALA A 239 -13.00 7.65 -4.89
N GLN A 240 -14.08 7.35 -5.61
CA GLN A 240 -15.32 8.14 -5.58
C GLN A 240 -16.00 8.06 -4.21
N MET A 241 -16.03 6.87 -3.59
CA MET A 241 -16.51 6.72 -2.20
C MET A 241 -15.70 7.60 -1.24
N LEU A 242 -14.38 7.67 -1.42
CA LEU A 242 -13.51 8.49 -0.57
C LEU A 242 -13.81 9.98 -0.74
N VAL A 243 -13.90 10.51 -1.96
CA VAL A 243 -14.20 11.94 -2.19
C VAL A 243 -15.61 12.32 -1.73
N ASN A 244 -16.54 11.38 -1.79
CA ASN A 244 -17.93 11.55 -1.31
C ASN A 244 -18.05 11.34 0.22
N ASN A 245 -16.96 11.45 0.98
CA ASN A 245 -16.98 11.32 2.43
C ASN A 245 -17.51 9.98 2.97
N GLY A 246 -17.17 8.89 2.29
CA GLY A 246 -17.45 7.52 2.72
C GLY A 246 -18.74 6.92 2.18
N GLU A 247 -19.33 7.52 1.15
CA GLU A 247 -20.60 7.06 0.56
C GLU A 247 -20.52 6.99 -0.96
N LEU A 248 -21.13 5.96 -1.54
CA LEU A 248 -21.31 5.84 -2.98
C LEU A 248 -22.65 5.18 -3.29
N ASP A 249 -23.40 5.72 -4.25
CA ASP A 249 -24.70 5.22 -4.71
C ASP A 249 -25.71 4.97 -3.56
N GLY A 250 -25.71 5.84 -2.55
CA GLY A 250 -26.56 5.71 -1.35
C GLY A 250 -26.05 4.69 -0.32
N THR A 251 -24.95 4.02 -0.57
CA THR A 251 -24.33 3.07 0.37
C THR A 251 -23.20 3.76 1.13
N ARG A 252 -23.35 3.90 2.46
CA ARG A 252 -22.31 4.38 3.35
C ARG A 252 -21.41 3.23 3.78
N VAL A 253 -20.14 3.34 3.40
CA VAL A 253 -19.10 2.38 3.78
C VAL A 253 -18.38 2.82 5.04
N LEU A 254 -18.02 4.10 5.14
CA LEU A 254 -17.25 4.64 6.26
C LEU A 254 -17.78 6.04 6.64
N GLY A 255 -17.70 6.39 7.90
CA GLY A 255 -18.11 7.69 8.40
C GLY A 255 -17.15 8.80 7.95
N ARG A 256 -17.70 10.00 7.67
CA ARG A 256 -16.91 11.18 7.25
C ARG A 256 -15.76 11.48 8.21
N LYS A 257 -15.99 11.43 9.52
CA LYS A 257 -14.95 11.75 10.53
C LYS A 257 -13.83 10.73 10.57
N THR A 258 -14.12 9.48 10.30
CA THR A 258 -13.10 8.42 10.17
C THR A 258 -12.24 8.66 8.93
N LEU A 259 -12.83 9.05 7.81
CA LEU A 259 -12.08 9.43 6.61
C LEU A 259 -11.21 10.68 6.80
N GLU A 260 -11.74 11.73 7.43
CA GLU A 260 -10.96 12.92 7.79
C GLU A 260 -9.74 12.53 8.66
N LEU A 261 -9.95 11.64 9.65
CA LEU A 261 -8.87 11.12 10.49
C LEU A 261 -7.83 10.35 9.66
N MET A 262 -8.28 9.49 8.73
CA MET A 262 -7.37 8.72 7.87
C MET A 262 -6.47 9.61 7.02
N HIS A 263 -7.00 10.71 6.50
CA HIS A 263 -6.33 11.61 5.57
C HIS A 263 -5.83 12.91 6.22
N THR A 264 -5.65 12.90 7.54
CA THR A 264 -4.90 13.91 8.28
C THR A 264 -3.43 13.46 8.41
N ASN A 265 -2.48 14.39 8.44
CA ASN A 265 -1.08 14.05 8.68
C ASN A 265 -0.89 13.49 10.10
N HIS A 266 -0.33 12.28 10.19
CA HIS A 266 0.00 11.59 11.45
C HIS A 266 1.48 11.65 11.80
N LEU A 267 2.32 12.25 10.96
CA LEU A 267 3.75 12.38 11.20
C LEU A 267 4.03 13.62 12.05
N ALA A 268 4.89 13.47 13.04
CA ALA A 268 5.49 14.61 13.73
C ALA A 268 6.34 15.44 12.74
N ASP A 269 6.49 16.74 13.01
CA ASP A 269 7.24 17.64 12.13
C ASP A 269 8.69 17.19 11.93
N ALA A 270 9.32 16.62 12.95
CA ALA A 270 10.68 16.10 12.88
C ALA A 270 10.84 14.88 11.94
N LEU A 271 9.75 14.26 11.51
CA LEU A 271 9.76 13.14 10.57
C LEU A 271 9.50 13.58 9.11
N ARG A 272 9.44 14.89 8.86
CA ARG A 272 9.22 15.46 7.53
C ARG A 272 10.39 16.33 7.09
N PRO A 273 10.75 16.34 5.81
CA PRO A 273 10.22 15.50 4.74
C PRO A 273 10.57 14.02 4.95
N TRP A 274 9.61 13.13 4.70
CA TRP A 274 9.89 11.70 4.69
C TRP A 274 10.53 11.28 3.36
N GLU A 275 11.23 10.16 3.37
CA GLU A 275 11.97 9.68 2.19
C GLU A 275 11.49 8.30 1.74
N LEU A 276 11.40 8.10 0.43
CA LEU A 276 11.13 6.80 -0.18
C LEU A 276 12.32 6.44 -1.10
N GLY A 277 13.05 5.37 -0.73
CA GLY A 277 14.23 4.96 -1.49
C GLY A 277 15.33 6.05 -1.55
N GLY A 278 15.50 6.85 -0.50
CA GLY A 278 16.44 7.95 -0.44
C GLY A 278 15.99 9.23 -1.15
N LEU A 279 14.78 9.25 -1.72
CA LEU A 279 14.21 10.43 -2.36
C LEU A 279 13.26 11.16 -1.39
N PRO A 280 13.55 12.42 -1.05
CA PRO A 280 12.68 13.20 -0.16
C PRO A 280 11.36 13.56 -0.82
N ASN A 281 10.31 13.65 -0.02
CA ASN A 281 8.97 14.03 -0.44
C ASN A 281 8.56 15.34 0.27
N PRO A 282 9.10 16.49 -0.17
CA PRO A 282 8.75 17.78 0.41
C PRO A 282 7.29 18.12 0.15
N GLY A 283 6.67 18.83 1.09
CA GLY A 283 5.26 19.22 1.02
C GLY A 283 4.27 18.11 1.40
N TRP A 284 4.73 16.86 1.56
CA TRP A 284 3.87 15.73 1.89
C TRP A 284 4.00 15.31 3.36
N GLY A 285 2.86 15.10 4.01
CA GLY A 285 2.70 14.30 5.22
C GLY A 285 2.28 12.86 4.89
N PHE A 286 1.93 12.11 5.92
CA PHE A 286 1.41 10.75 5.79
C PHE A 286 0.25 10.52 6.76
N GLY A 287 -0.86 10.04 6.22
CA GLY A 287 -2.05 9.65 6.97
C GLY A 287 -2.04 8.18 7.37
N LEU A 288 -3.21 7.57 7.44
CA LEU A 288 -3.38 6.15 7.73
C LEU A 288 -3.56 5.37 6.41
N GLY A 289 -2.43 5.04 5.77
CA GLY A 289 -2.37 4.27 4.53
C GLY A 289 -2.18 5.07 3.23
N SER A 290 -2.18 6.41 3.30
CA SER A 290 -1.98 7.30 2.14
C SER A 290 -1.09 8.48 2.51
N ARG A 291 -0.34 9.03 1.55
CA ARG A 291 0.29 10.35 1.73
C ARG A 291 -0.78 11.44 1.68
N VAL A 292 -0.50 12.57 2.31
CA VAL A 292 -1.39 13.73 2.38
C VAL A 292 -0.61 14.98 2.01
N LEU A 293 -1.11 15.79 1.08
CA LEU A 293 -0.48 17.05 0.69
C LEU A 293 -0.69 18.11 1.77
N MET A 294 0.41 18.61 2.32
CA MET A 294 0.44 19.56 3.42
C MET A 294 0.83 20.97 2.95
N ASN A 295 1.63 21.06 1.88
CA ASN A 295 2.14 22.33 1.37
C ASN A 295 2.37 22.21 -0.15
N VAL A 296 1.55 22.90 -0.92
CA VAL A 296 1.60 22.88 -2.40
C VAL A 296 2.90 23.50 -2.92
N ALA A 297 3.38 24.58 -2.29
CA ALA A 297 4.60 25.27 -2.73
C ALA A 297 5.86 24.39 -2.55
N GLU A 298 5.94 23.66 -1.43
CA GLU A 298 7.04 22.72 -1.19
C GLU A 298 6.97 21.50 -2.13
N MET A 299 5.76 20.99 -2.43
CA MET A 299 5.55 19.89 -3.37
C MET A 299 5.87 20.31 -4.82
N ALA A 300 5.81 21.60 -5.11
CA ALA A 300 6.17 22.22 -6.40
C ALA A 300 5.37 21.68 -7.60
N GLY A 301 4.06 21.48 -7.43
CA GLY A 301 3.16 20.99 -8.49
C GLY A 301 1.72 21.42 -8.25
N ALA A 302 0.84 21.23 -9.24
CA ALA A 302 -0.58 21.50 -9.09
C ALA A 302 -1.24 20.53 -8.10
N GLY A 303 -2.19 21.04 -7.30
CA GLY A 303 -2.92 20.26 -6.29
C GLY A 303 -3.47 21.16 -5.20
N SER A 304 -4.18 20.58 -4.25
CA SER A 304 -4.73 21.28 -3.09
C SER A 304 -4.21 20.68 -1.79
N GLU A 305 -3.98 21.53 -0.78
CA GLU A 305 -3.72 21.02 0.58
C GLU A 305 -4.89 20.16 1.05
N GLY A 306 -4.56 18.98 1.58
CA GLY A 306 -5.53 17.94 1.90
C GLY A 306 -5.75 16.90 0.80
N GLU A 307 -5.17 17.06 -0.39
CA GLU A 307 -5.11 15.98 -1.39
C GLU A 307 -4.40 14.77 -0.80
N TYR A 308 -4.88 13.58 -1.11
CA TYR A 308 -4.25 12.32 -0.67
C TYR A 308 -4.28 11.26 -1.76
N GLY A 309 -3.43 10.25 -1.62
CA GLY A 309 -3.35 9.17 -2.59
C GLY A 309 -2.14 8.27 -2.35
N TRP A 310 -1.94 7.32 -3.24
CA TRP A 310 -0.77 6.44 -3.24
C TRP A 310 -0.53 5.87 -4.64
N ALA A 311 0.60 5.17 -4.80
CA ALA A 311 1.02 4.56 -6.05
C ALA A 311 1.27 3.06 -5.89
N GLY A 312 1.26 2.31 -6.98
CA GLY A 312 1.71 0.92 -7.08
C GLY A 312 3.02 0.80 -7.84
N ALA A 313 3.81 -0.24 -7.55
CA ALA A 313 5.12 -0.45 -8.15
C ALA A 313 5.09 -0.57 -9.69
N ALA A 314 3.99 -1.02 -10.26
CA ALA A 314 3.80 -1.06 -11.72
C ALA A 314 3.29 0.25 -12.32
N LYS A 315 3.54 1.38 -11.65
CA LYS A 315 3.11 2.74 -12.04
C LYS A 315 1.58 2.89 -12.10
N THR A 316 0.86 2.12 -11.32
CA THR A 316 -0.53 2.42 -11.01
C THR A 316 -0.56 3.56 -9.99
N TYR A 317 -1.56 4.42 -10.08
CA TYR A 317 -1.64 5.61 -9.23
C TYR A 317 -3.09 6.03 -9.01
N TYR A 318 -3.40 6.55 -7.82
CA TYR A 318 -4.65 7.27 -7.57
C TYR A 318 -4.40 8.48 -6.69
N TRP A 319 -5.25 9.49 -6.86
CA TRP A 319 -5.36 10.61 -5.93
C TRP A 319 -6.81 11.04 -5.76
N VAL A 320 -7.07 11.66 -4.64
CA VAL A 320 -8.33 12.27 -4.28
C VAL A 320 -8.04 13.69 -3.82
N ASP A 321 -8.65 14.67 -4.44
CA ASP A 321 -8.65 16.06 -4.01
C ASP A 321 -10.04 16.42 -3.50
N PRO A 322 -10.26 16.44 -2.17
CA PRO A 322 -11.58 16.77 -1.62
C PRO A 322 -11.99 18.22 -1.86
N ARG A 323 -11.02 19.11 -2.07
CA ARG A 323 -11.28 20.54 -2.29
C ARG A 323 -11.88 20.79 -3.68
N GLU A 324 -11.30 20.14 -4.68
CA GLU A 324 -11.75 20.21 -6.07
C GLU A 324 -12.83 19.16 -6.41
N GLN A 325 -13.20 18.29 -5.45
CA GLN A 325 -14.09 17.15 -5.68
C GLN A 325 -13.61 16.26 -6.84
N LEU A 326 -12.30 16.16 -6.96
CA LEU A 326 -11.61 15.47 -8.05
C LEU A 326 -11.04 14.14 -7.58
N VAL A 327 -11.20 13.12 -8.40
CA VAL A 327 -10.49 11.86 -8.29
C VAL A 327 -9.78 11.54 -9.59
N GLY A 328 -8.57 11.01 -9.47
CA GLY A 328 -7.83 10.51 -10.62
C GLY A 328 -7.29 9.12 -10.36
N VAL A 329 -7.34 8.28 -11.38
CA VAL A 329 -6.82 6.91 -11.36
C VAL A 329 -6.07 6.62 -12.65
N LEU A 330 -4.84 6.13 -12.51
CA LEU A 330 -4.02 5.67 -13.62
C LEU A 330 -3.72 4.19 -13.43
N MET A 331 -3.97 3.38 -14.45
CA MET A 331 -3.64 1.97 -14.45
C MET A 331 -2.60 1.65 -15.52
N THR A 332 -1.45 1.18 -15.10
CA THR A 332 -0.40 0.65 -15.96
C THR A 332 0.11 -0.68 -15.43
N GLN A 333 0.92 -1.40 -16.21
CA GLN A 333 1.54 -2.65 -15.78
C GLN A 333 3.00 -2.67 -16.25
N CYS A 334 3.76 -1.66 -15.78
CA CYS A 334 5.15 -1.48 -16.17
C CYS A 334 6.05 -1.13 -14.98
N MET A 335 7.05 -1.97 -14.70
CA MET A 335 8.11 -1.73 -13.72
C MET A 335 9.39 -1.32 -14.41
N ALA A 336 9.41 -0.20 -15.11
CA ALA A 336 10.59 0.29 -15.82
C ALA A 336 10.59 1.81 -15.91
N GLY A 337 11.82 2.38 -15.95
CA GLY A 337 12.05 3.79 -16.21
C GLY A 337 11.73 4.71 -15.02
N LEU A 338 12.26 5.93 -15.11
CA LEU A 338 12.02 7.01 -14.15
C LEU A 338 10.81 7.88 -14.51
N GLU A 339 10.19 7.65 -15.67
CA GLU A 339 8.99 8.41 -16.04
C GLU A 339 7.90 8.20 -15.00
N LEU A 340 7.31 9.30 -14.58
CA LEU A 340 6.22 9.35 -13.62
C LEU A 340 4.95 9.84 -14.33
N PRO A 341 4.30 8.98 -15.13
CA PRO A 341 3.14 9.37 -15.95
C PRO A 341 1.98 9.92 -15.10
N GLU A 342 1.95 9.60 -13.82
CA GLU A 342 1.00 10.17 -12.88
C GLU A 342 1.21 11.67 -12.66
N GLN A 343 2.43 12.18 -12.73
CA GLN A 343 2.69 13.63 -12.57
C GLN A 343 2.18 14.41 -13.78
N ASP A 344 2.39 13.88 -14.98
CA ASP A 344 1.87 14.48 -16.21
C ASP A 344 0.34 14.43 -16.20
N LEU A 345 -0.25 13.28 -15.86
CA LEU A 345 -1.70 13.13 -15.76
C LEU A 345 -2.31 14.12 -14.75
N ARG A 346 -1.70 14.27 -13.55
CA ARG A 346 -2.15 15.24 -12.57
C ARG A 346 -2.08 16.67 -13.12
N THR A 347 -0.96 17.05 -13.69
CA THR A 347 -0.79 18.40 -14.26
C THR A 347 -1.85 18.69 -15.32
N LEU A 348 -2.12 17.75 -16.22
CA LEU A 348 -3.15 17.87 -17.25
C LEU A 348 -4.57 17.92 -16.66
N ALA A 349 -4.84 17.14 -15.61
CA ALA A 349 -6.13 17.13 -14.93
C ALA A 349 -6.41 18.49 -14.25
N TYR A 350 -5.43 19.00 -13.48
CA TYR A 350 -5.61 20.29 -12.79
C TYR A 350 -5.69 21.49 -13.75
N GLN A 351 -4.96 21.47 -14.87
CA GLN A 351 -5.09 22.55 -15.86
C GLN A 351 -6.45 22.57 -16.56
N ALA A 352 -7.22 21.49 -16.51
CA ALA A 352 -8.55 21.42 -17.09
C ALA A 352 -9.64 22.05 -16.18
N ILE A 353 -9.31 22.36 -14.94
CA ILE A 353 -10.20 23.08 -14.02
C ILE A 353 -10.25 24.55 -14.46
N ALA A 354 -11.44 25.04 -14.82
CA ALA A 354 -11.61 26.34 -15.48
C ALA A 354 -12.28 27.40 -14.59
N ASP A 355 -12.77 27.05 -13.41
CA ASP A 355 -13.58 27.90 -12.50
C ASP A 355 -13.26 27.67 -11.03
#